data_ee01110214a8610e2cb58f0d3190a770
#
_entry.id   ee01110214a8610e2cb58f0d3190a770
#
_cell.length_a   1.000
_cell.length_b   1.000
_cell.length_c   1.000
_cell.angle_alpha   90.00
_cell.angle_beta   90.00
_cell.angle_gamma   90.00
#
_symmetry.space_group_name_H-M   'P 1'
#
loop_
_entity.id
_entity.type
_entity.pdbx_description
1 polymer ?
#
loop_
_entity_poly.entity_id
_entity_poly.type
_entity_poly.pdbx_seq_one_letter_code
_entity_poly.pdbx_strand_id
1 'polypeptide(L)'
;MDRRTYLGTAGITGLTSIAGCLGGTFGSDNGNGNGGGGRGNSDTILKPPERDLSEASHPSYGDELPALSLPDPLAGETISTEQFEGERAVLMTFVYTNCPDGVCPALTLRLRRTQEVAAEEGFSDDIALLEMTFDPERDTESKLRTFANEQGVDAEAQNWHFLRPETYDSAKEIMTEDIGLPFKKTDAEEYEDLKYIFPHFALILLANERGIVERAYPKGSSIAPSTVVGDVETVVTE
;
A
#
# COMPACT_ATOMS: atom_id res chain seq x y z
N MET A 1 12.07 18.68 -53.53
CA MET A 1 11.16 18.05 -54.54
C MET A 1 9.98 17.54 -53.75
N ASP A 2 9.04 18.17 -53.77
CA ASP A 2 7.74 18.71 -54.22
C ASP A 2 6.65 18.18 -53.29
N ARG A 3 6.06 19.04 -52.53
CA ARG A 3 4.81 19.79 -52.67
C ARG A 3 3.67 19.01 -53.33
N ARG A 4 2.59 18.76 -52.58
CA ARG A 4 1.24 19.13 -53.05
C ARG A 4 0.17 19.09 -51.94
N THR A 5 -0.27 20.30 -51.67
CA THR A 5 -1.50 20.77 -51.05
C THR A 5 -2.72 20.33 -51.86
N TYR A 6 -3.85 19.97 -51.22
CA TYR A 6 -5.18 20.19 -51.76
C TYR A 6 -6.14 20.71 -50.69
N LEU A 7 -6.64 21.87 -50.96
CA LEU A 7 -7.75 22.60 -50.36
C LEU A 7 -9.11 22.15 -50.95
N GLY A 8 -10.15 22.41 -50.21
CA GLY A 8 -11.52 22.58 -50.75
C GLY A 8 -12.56 21.94 -49.87
N THR A 9 -13.62 22.46 -49.43
CA THR A 9 -14.37 23.70 -49.44
C THR A 9 -15.71 23.43 -48.76
N ALA A 10 -16.07 24.20 -47.74
CA ALA A 10 -17.28 24.98 -47.49
C ALA A 10 -18.69 24.38 -47.63
N GLY A 11 -19.54 24.77 -46.67
CA GLY A 11 -21.02 24.79 -46.79
C GLY A 11 -21.72 24.65 -45.42
N ILE A 12 -21.97 25.67 -44.69
CA ILE A 12 -23.10 26.62 -44.63
C ILE A 12 -24.32 26.11 -43.85
N THR A 13 -24.63 26.82 -42.78
CA THR A 13 -25.90 27.27 -42.15
C THR A 13 -26.89 26.34 -41.49
N GLY A 14 -27.31 26.77 -40.29
CA GLY A 14 -28.55 26.39 -39.63
C GLY A 14 -28.63 26.80 -38.18
N LEU A 15 -28.90 28.09 -37.92
CA LEU A 15 -29.33 28.61 -36.61
C LEU A 15 -30.74 28.14 -36.31
N THR A 16 -31.00 27.59 -35.13
CA THR A 16 -32.24 27.82 -34.39
C THR A 16 -32.03 27.65 -32.90
N SER A 17 -32.18 28.74 -32.20
CA SER A 17 -32.33 28.86 -30.75
C SER A 17 -33.74 28.40 -30.34
N ILE A 18 -33.85 27.58 -29.27
CA ILE A 18 -35.02 27.62 -28.37
C ILE A 18 -34.55 27.39 -26.95
N ALA A 19 -34.86 28.34 -26.09
CA ALA A 19 -34.81 28.24 -24.65
C ALA A 19 -35.99 27.37 -24.14
N GLY A 20 -35.77 26.62 -23.06
CA GLY A 20 -36.82 25.87 -22.39
C GLY A 20 -36.32 25.27 -21.09
N CYS A 21 -36.60 25.93 -19.98
CA CYS A 21 -36.50 25.38 -18.62
C CYS A 21 -37.57 24.33 -18.35
N LEU A 22 -37.30 23.51 -17.38
CA LEU A 22 -38.10 22.79 -16.38
C LEU A 22 -38.01 21.26 -16.43
N GLY A 23 -37.47 20.78 -15.32
CA GLY A 23 -38.09 19.82 -14.40
C GLY A 23 -38.25 18.38 -14.87
N GLY A 24 -37.80 17.46 -14.05
CA GLY A 24 -38.34 16.09 -14.07
C GLY A 24 -37.31 14.99 -13.87
N THR A 25 -37.30 14.54 -12.67
CA THR A 25 -36.95 13.22 -12.11
C THR A 25 -36.97 11.99 -13.04
N PHE A 26 -36.13 11.01 -12.65
CA PHE A 26 -36.10 9.57 -12.96
C PHE A 26 -35.49 9.12 -14.28
N GLY A 27 -34.51 8.27 -14.15
CA GLY A 27 -34.02 7.41 -15.21
C GLY A 27 -32.74 6.72 -14.82
N SER A 28 -32.87 5.52 -14.26
CA SER A 28 -31.78 4.54 -14.21
C SER A 28 -31.28 4.30 -15.63
N ASP A 29 -29.98 4.41 -15.81
CA ASP A 29 -29.36 3.76 -16.96
C ASP A 29 -27.97 3.21 -16.59
N ASN A 30 -27.91 1.92 -16.79
CA ASN A 30 -26.80 1.02 -16.69
C ASN A 30 -25.83 1.35 -17.84
N GLY A 31 -24.65 1.83 -17.53
CA GLY A 31 -23.62 2.16 -18.51
C GLY A 31 -22.23 1.80 -17.98
N ASN A 32 -21.82 0.58 -18.31
CA ASN A 32 -20.44 0.12 -18.19
C ASN A 32 -19.48 1.11 -18.87
N GLY A 33 -18.66 1.79 -18.10
CA GLY A 33 -17.64 2.72 -18.58
C GLY A 33 -16.41 2.62 -17.66
N ASN A 34 -15.47 1.77 -18.05
CA ASN A 34 -14.12 1.76 -17.52
C ASN A 34 -13.48 3.14 -17.74
N GLY A 35 -13.28 3.88 -16.68
CA GLY A 35 -12.64 5.19 -16.70
C GLY A 35 -12.17 5.50 -15.29
N GLY A 36 -10.84 5.43 -15.07
CA GLY A 36 -10.18 5.91 -13.86
C GLY A 36 -10.56 7.36 -13.59
N GLY A 37 -11.57 7.55 -12.76
CA GLY A 37 -12.00 8.83 -12.25
C GLY A 37 -11.67 8.88 -10.78
N GLY A 38 -10.82 9.80 -10.37
CA GLY A 38 -10.53 10.05 -8.97
C GLY A 38 -11.82 10.09 -8.15
N ARG A 39 -12.01 9.09 -7.29
CA ARG A 39 -13.08 9.09 -6.30
C ARG A 39 -12.82 10.26 -5.37
N GLY A 40 -13.75 11.20 -5.35
CA GLY A 40 -13.66 12.37 -4.50
C GLY A 40 -13.68 11.99 -3.03
N ASN A 41 -12.70 12.33 -2.36
CA ASN A 41 -12.42 12.87 -1.01
C ASN A 41 -13.44 12.64 0.14
N SER A 42 -14.39 11.71 0.06
CA SER A 42 -15.31 11.40 1.17
C SER A 42 -14.82 10.19 2.01
N ASP A 43 -13.87 9.42 1.51
CA ASP A 43 -13.46 8.14 2.11
C ASP A 43 -12.06 8.20 2.75
N THR A 44 -11.35 9.32 2.62
CA THR A 44 -10.04 9.58 3.23
C THR A 44 -10.12 10.63 4.32
N ILE A 45 -9.28 10.48 5.33
CA ILE A 45 -9.13 11.35 6.50
C ILE A 45 -8.04 12.39 6.24
N LEU A 46 -6.87 11.93 5.80
CA LEU A 46 -5.75 12.82 5.52
C LEU A 46 -6.00 13.64 4.24
N LYS A 47 -5.41 14.82 4.18
CA LYS A 47 -5.41 15.61 2.94
C LYS A 47 -4.58 14.90 1.87
N PRO A 48 -4.88 15.08 0.57
CA PRO A 48 -4.06 14.54 -0.51
C PRO A 48 -2.58 14.86 -0.29
N PRO A 49 -1.67 13.92 -0.61
CA PRO A 49 -0.23 14.15 -0.51
C PRO A 49 0.23 15.21 -1.52
N GLU A 50 1.32 15.94 -1.21
CA GLU A 50 1.89 16.93 -2.13
C GLU A 50 2.35 16.29 -3.45
N ARG A 51 2.87 15.06 -3.36
CA ARG A 51 3.28 14.29 -4.52
C ARG A 51 2.13 13.41 -4.99
N ASP A 52 1.70 13.62 -6.21
CA ASP A 52 0.75 12.74 -6.89
C ASP A 52 1.42 11.39 -7.21
N LEU A 53 0.81 10.31 -6.72
CA LEU A 53 1.22 8.93 -6.95
C LEU A 53 0.13 8.10 -7.64
N SER A 54 -0.92 8.75 -8.20
CA SER A 54 -2.05 8.08 -8.84
C SER A 54 -1.67 7.22 -10.06
N GLU A 55 -0.52 7.51 -10.67
CA GLU A 55 0.04 6.70 -11.78
C GLU A 55 1.07 5.67 -11.31
N ALA A 56 1.29 5.52 -9.99
CA ALA A 56 2.16 4.48 -9.47
C ALA A 56 1.55 3.09 -9.71
N SER A 57 2.40 2.07 -9.81
CA SER A 57 1.94 0.69 -9.93
C SER A 57 1.42 0.12 -8.61
N HIS A 58 1.82 0.71 -7.48
CA HIS A 58 1.36 0.32 -6.15
C HIS A 58 0.14 1.14 -5.71
N PRO A 59 -0.64 0.66 -4.73
CA PRO A 59 -1.74 1.42 -4.16
C PRO A 59 -1.28 2.79 -3.65
N SER A 60 -2.11 3.80 -3.86
CA SER A 60 -1.83 5.18 -3.50
C SER A 60 -3.06 5.84 -2.84
N TYR A 61 -2.98 7.11 -2.53
CA TYR A 61 -4.04 7.86 -1.86
C TYR A 61 -5.41 7.70 -2.53
N GLY A 62 -6.38 7.18 -1.78
CA GLY A 62 -7.76 6.96 -2.23
C GLY A 62 -8.01 5.61 -2.90
N ASP A 63 -6.96 4.79 -3.11
CA ASP A 63 -7.13 3.42 -3.59
C ASP A 63 -7.52 2.48 -2.44
N GLU A 64 -8.08 1.32 -2.75
CA GLU A 64 -8.34 0.26 -1.79
C GLU A 64 -7.02 -0.46 -1.43
N LEU A 65 -6.85 -0.82 -0.14
CA LEU A 65 -5.77 -1.70 0.28
C LEU A 65 -6.02 -3.11 -0.30
N PRO A 66 -5.03 -3.77 -0.91
CA PRO A 66 -5.22 -5.10 -1.45
C PRO A 66 -5.71 -6.11 -0.41
N ALA A 67 -6.70 -6.91 -0.79
CA ALA A 67 -7.20 -8.01 0.01
C ALA A 67 -6.18 -9.15 0.04
N LEU A 68 -5.48 -9.29 1.15
CA LEU A 68 -4.49 -10.35 1.38
C LEU A 68 -4.96 -11.23 2.53
N SER A 69 -4.72 -12.54 2.43
CA SER A 69 -4.99 -13.50 3.50
C SER A 69 -3.81 -14.45 3.62
N LEU A 70 -3.00 -14.27 4.68
CA LEU A 70 -1.70 -14.91 4.83
C LEU A 70 -1.50 -15.47 6.24
N PRO A 71 -0.77 -16.59 6.39
CA PRO A 71 -0.38 -17.09 7.70
C PRO A 71 0.51 -16.07 8.44
N ASP A 72 0.23 -15.87 9.71
CA ASP A 72 1.17 -15.32 10.69
C ASP A 72 1.76 -16.48 11.52
N PRO A 73 3.01 -16.90 11.25
CA PRO A 73 3.60 -18.03 11.94
C PRO A 73 3.93 -17.74 13.41
N LEU A 74 4.02 -16.46 13.82
CA LEU A 74 4.32 -16.07 15.20
C LEU A 74 3.06 -16.10 16.07
N ALA A 75 1.92 -15.67 15.52
CA ALA A 75 0.62 -15.73 16.17
C ALA A 75 -0.04 -17.12 16.01
N GLY A 76 0.34 -17.91 14.99
CA GLY A 76 -0.22 -19.23 14.70
C GLY A 76 -1.61 -19.17 14.06
N GLU A 77 -1.96 -18.08 13.41
CA GLU A 77 -3.25 -17.85 12.77
C GLU A 77 -3.09 -17.28 11.34
N THR A 78 -4.18 -17.20 10.61
CA THR A 78 -4.23 -16.53 9.30
C THR A 78 -4.80 -15.14 9.50
N ILE A 79 -4.09 -14.13 8.96
CA ILE A 79 -4.48 -12.74 9.02
C ILE A 79 -4.94 -12.29 7.64
N SER A 80 -6.12 -11.67 7.58
CA SER A 80 -6.64 -11.01 6.38
C SER A 80 -6.60 -9.50 6.56
N THR A 81 -6.21 -8.75 5.52
CA THR A 81 -6.33 -7.28 5.55
C THR A 81 -7.78 -6.83 5.71
N GLU A 82 -8.73 -7.57 5.13
CA GLU A 82 -10.17 -7.29 5.23
C GLU A 82 -10.73 -7.48 6.65
N GLN A 83 -10.08 -8.28 7.52
CA GLN A 83 -10.57 -8.47 8.90
C GLN A 83 -10.49 -7.20 9.76
N PHE A 84 -9.70 -6.23 9.33
CA PHE A 84 -9.53 -4.95 10.03
C PHE A 84 -10.53 -3.88 9.55
N GLU A 85 -11.27 -4.15 8.46
CA GLU A 85 -12.25 -3.21 7.96
C GLU A 85 -13.38 -2.96 8.97
N GLY A 86 -13.63 -1.69 9.25
CA GLY A 86 -14.59 -1.24 10.25
C GLY A 86 -14.10 -1.31 11.69
N GLU A 87 -12.84 -1.75 11.91
CA GLU A 87 -12.30 -1.95 13.26
C GLU A 87 -10.97 -1.22 13.49
N ARG A 88 -10.04 -1.29 12.52
CA ARG A 88 -8.67 -0.78 12.70
C ARG A 88 -8.13 -0.16 11.42
N ALA A 89 -7.32 0.87 11.55
CA ALA A 89 -6.41 1.29 10.50
C ALA A 89 -5.31 0.22 10.29
N VAL A 90 -4.67 0.23 9.11
CA VAL A 90 -3.60 -0.72 8.77
C VAL A 90 -2.35 0.04 8.36
N LEU A 91 -1.22 -0.23 9.01
CA LEU A 91 0.10 0.20 8.56
C LEU A 91 0.89 -1.01 8.09
N MET A 92 1.20 -1.10 6.79
CA MET A 92 1.78 -2.29 6.17
C MET A 92 3.12 -1.99 5.49
N THR A 93 4.07 -2.91 5.59
CA THR A 93 5.34 -2.87 4.85
C THR A 93 5.80 -4.26 4.42
N PHE A 94 6.85 -4.29 3.57
CA PHE A 94 7.37 -5.50 2.92
C PHE A 94 8.86 -5.63 3.18
N VAL A 95 9.28 -6.77 3.73
CA VAL A 95 10.66 -6.99 4.19
C VAL A 95 11.17 -8.39 3.86
N TYR A 96 12.45 -8.63 4.13
CA TYR A 96 13.05 -9.95 4.33
C TYR A 96 14.16 -9.88 5.36
N THR A 97 14.32 -10.92 6.18
CA THR A 97 15.20 -10.86 7.36
C THR A 97 16.68 -10.74 7.02
N ASN A 98 17.11 -11.29 5.88
CA ASN A 98 18.50 -11.25 5.42
C ASN A 98 18.80 -10.05 4.51
N CYS A 99 18.22 -8.89 4.80
CA CYS A 99 18.39 -7.64 4.06
C CYS A 99 19.76 -7.00 4.38
N PRO A 100 20.72 -6.99 3.43
CA PRO A 100 22.12 -6.64 3.75
C PRO A 100 22.37 -5.14 3.82
N ASP A 101 21.50 -4.31 3.25
CA ASP A 101 21.70 -2.86 3.14
C ASP A 101 20.91 -2.05 4.19
N GLY A 102 20.23 -2.73 5.12
CA GLY A 102 19.53 -2.10 6.24
C GLY A 102 18.19 -1.43 5.88
N VAL A 103 17.69 -1.59 4.66
CA VAL A 103 16.39 -1.01 4.26
C VAL A 103 15.25 -1.67 5.04
N CYS A 104 15.24 -3.01 5.15
CA CYS A 104 14.18 -3.72 5.88
C CYS A 104 14.16 -3.36 7.38
N PRO A 105 15.27 -3.39 8.13
CA PRO A 105 15.32 -2.86 9.50
C PRO A 105 14.81 -1.42 9.62
N ALA A 106 15.13 -0.58 8.63
CA ALA A 106 14.64 0.79 8.62
C ALA A 106 13.13 0.90 8.39
N LEU A 107 12.51 0.02 7.60
CA LEU A 107 11.05 -0.06 7.45
C LEU A 107 10.40 -0.55 8.74
N THR A 108 10.89 -1.65 9.31
CA THR A 108 10.43 -2.18 10.60
C THR A 108 10.47 -1.12 11.70
N LEU A 109 11.51 -0.28 11.72
CA LEU A 109 11.64 0.82 12.70
C LEU A 109 10.43 1.78 12.66
N ARG A 110 9.83 2.04 11.47
CA ARG A 110 8.65 2.93 11.37
C ARG A 110 7.43 2.30 12.00
N LEU A 111 7.18 1.02 11.70
CA LEU A 111 6.09 0.27 12.32
C LEU A 111 6.30 0.11 13.82
N ARG A 112 7.52 -0.25 14.24
CA ARG A 112 7.85 -0.37 15.66
C ARG A 112 7.65 0.94 16.42
N ARG A 113 8.06 2.06 15.83
CA ARG A 113 7.83 3.36 16.48
C ARG A 113 6.36 3.68 16.61
N THR A 114 5.56 3.30 15.61
CA THR A 114 4.09 3.39 15.69
C THR A 114 3.55 2.48 16.80
N GLN A 115 4.05 1.25 16.94
CA GLN A 115 3.66 0.34 18.03
C GLN A 115 3.92 0.94 19.40
N GLU A 116 5.12 1.51 19.62
CA GLU A 116 5.50 2.16 20.86
C GLU A 116 4.56 3.31 21.23
N VAL A 117 4.32 4.22 20.27
CA VAL A 117 3.43 5.37 20.48
C VAL A 117 1.98 4.94 20.69
N ALA A 118 1.51 3.95 19.93
CA ALA A 118 0.17 3.41 20.11
C ALA A 118 -0.05 2.87 21.53
N ALA A 119 0.96 2.19 22.10
CA ALA A 119 0.90 1.71 23.48
C ALA A 119 0.99 2.87 24.51
N GLU A 120 1.81 3.89 24.25
CA GLU A 120 1.97 5.06 25.12
C GLU A 120 0.71 5.94 25.13
N GLU A 121 0.06 6.14 23.96
CA GLU A 121 -1.08 7.05 23.78
C GLU A 121 -2.44 6.32 23.87
N GLY A 122 -2.44 4.96 23.89
CA GLY A 122 -3.63 4.15 24.14
C GLY A 122 -4.51 3.85 22.92
N PHE A 123 -3.94 3.86 21.71
CA PHE A 123 -4.63 3.49 20.46
C PHE A 123 -4.12 2.18 19.83
N SER A 124 -3.54 1.27 20.63
CA SER A 124 -3.05 -0.03 20.13
C SER A 124 -4.16 -0.88 19.51
N ASP A 125 -5.39 -0.72 19.96
CA ASP A 125 -6.55 -1.45 19.45
C ASP A 125 -7.11 -0.85 18.16
N ASP A 126 -6.68 0.35 17.77
CA ASP A 126 -7.17 1.08 16.60
C ASP A 126 -6.25 0.94 15.38
N ILE A 127 -5.09 0.28 15.53
CA ILE A 127 -4.08 0.08 14.48
C ILE A 127 -3.59 -1.36 14.39
N ALA A 128 -3.55 -1.91 13.18
CA ALA A 128 -2.87 -3.16 12.85
C ALA A 128 -1.55 -2.88 12.11
N LEU A 129 -0.46 -3.46 12.56
CA LEU A 129 0.89 -3.32 12.03
C LEU A 129 1.25 -4.61 11.29
N LEU A 130 1.26 -4.57 9.95
CA LEU A 130 1.45 -5.73 9.11
C LEU A 130 2.84 -5.68 8.45
N GLU A 131 3.67 -6.66 8.73
CA GLU A 131 4.98 -6.79 8.14
C GLU A 131 5.04 -8.09 7.33
N MET A 132 4.92 -7.97 5.98
CA MET A 132 4.94 -9.13 5.11
C MET A 132 6.35 -9.45 4.67
N THR A 133 6.81 -10.68 4.93
CA THR A 133 8.02 -11.17 4.29
C THR A 133 7.75 -11.59 2.85
N PHE A 134 8.66 -11.24 1.95
CA PHE A 134 8.63 -11.72 0.58
C PHE A 134 9.71 -12.76 0.27
N ASP A 135 10.41 -13.28 1.30
CA ASP A 135 11.38 -14.36 1.19
C ASP A 135 11.04 -15.57 2.10
N PRO A 136 9.87 -16.19 1.88
CA PRO A 136 9.40 -17.25 2.77
C PRO A 136 10.34 -18.47 2.82
N GLU A 137 11.23 -18.63 1.85
CA GLU A 137 12.18 -19.75 1.85
C GLU A 137 13.26 -19.61 2.94
N ARG A 138 13.72 -18.38 3.23
CA ARG A 138 14.69 -18.09 4.30
C ARG A 138 14.01 -17.65 5.60
N ASP A 139 12.90 -16.93 5.50
CA ASP A 139 12.22 -16.29 6.63
C ASP A 139 11.25 -17.28 7.29
N THR A 140 11.82 -18.29 7.97
CA THR A 140 11.06 -19.23 8.80
C THR A 140 10.53 -18.52 10.06
N GLU A 141 9.55 -19.15 10.75
CA GLU A 141 9.05 -18.65 12.05
C GLU A 141 10.22 -18.26 13.00
N SER A 142 11.21 -19.14 13.14
CA SER A 142 12.38 -18.88 14.00
C SER A 142 13.19 -17.66 13.55
N LYS A 143 13.33 -17.44 12.25
CA LYS A 143 14.04 -16.27 11.69
C LYS A 143 13.25 -14.99 11.90
N LEU A 144 11.94 -15.01 11.67
CA LEU A 144 11.06 -13.88 11.93
C LEU A 144 11.06 -13.51 13.42
N ARG A 145 11.01 -14.50 14.33
CA ARG A 145 11.10 -14.28 15.77
C ARG A 145 12.45 -13.66 16.18
N THR A 146 13.56 -14.14 15.59
CA THR A 146 14.88 -13.56 15.81
C THR A 146 14.94 -12.11 15.32
N PHE A 147 14.44 -11.87 14.11
CA PHE A 147 14.40 -10.53 13.52
C PHE A 147 13.55 -9.57 14.36
N ALA A 148 12.36 -9.97 14.78
CA ALA A 148 11.52 -9.18 15.68
C ALA A 148 12.27 -8.76 16.95
N ASN A 149 12.94 -9.70 17.62
CA ASN A 149 13.73 -9.42 18.82
C ASN A 149 14.89 -8.47 18.54
N GLU A 150 15.62 -8.64 17.45
CA GLU A 150 16.75 -7.78 17.05
C GLU A 150 16.27 -6.37 16.71
N GLN A 151 15.07 -6.23 16.12
CA GLN A 151 14.49 -4.93 15.82
C GLN A 151 13.74 -4.31 17.01
N GLY A 152 13.59 -5.02 18.13
CA GLY A 152 12.90 -4.54 19.33
C GLY A 152 11.38 -4.46 19.16
N VAL A 153 10.82 -5.31 18.29
CA VAL A 153 9.38 -5.43 18.05
C VAL A 153 8.76 -6.30 19.15
N ASP A 154 7.64 -5.88 19.71
CA ASP A 154 6.76 -6.75 20.49
C ASP A 154 5.86 -7.55 19.54
N ALA A 155 6.36 -8.71 19.12
CA ALA A 155 5.65 -9.60 18.20
C ALA A 155 4.55 -10.43 18.89
N GLU A 156 4.37 -10.31 20.21
CA GLU A 156 3.28 -10.96 20.97
C GLU A 156 2.11 -9.98 21.19
N ALA A 157 2.28 -8.70 20.84
CA ALA A 157 1.21 -7.72 20.88
C ALA A 157 0.15 -8.02 19.80
N GLN A 158 -1.13 -7.87 20.17
CA GLN A 158 -2.27 -8.19 19.30
C GLN A 158 -2.40 -7.30 18.07
N ASN A 159 -1.60 -6.27 17.96
CA ASN A 159 -1.60 -5.34 16.83
C ASN A 159 -0.39 -5.50 15.90
N TRP A 160 0.48 -6.49 16.12
CA TRP A 160 1.61 -6.77 15.22
C TRP A 160 1.49 -8.14 14.60
N HIS A 161 1.63 -8.22 13.26
CA HIS A 161 1.53 -9.46 12.51
C HIS A 161 2.65 -9.58 11.48
N PHE A 162 3.34 -10.74 11.51
CA PHE A 162 4.30 -11.13 10.48
C PHE A 162 3.61 -12.03 9.45
N LEU A 163 3.28 -11.46 8.30
CA LEU A 163 2.62 -12.18 7.22
C LEU A 163 3.65 -12.95 6.39
N ARG A 164 3.47 -14.25 6.27
CA ARG A 164 4.40 -15.11 5.54
C ARG A 164 3.69 -15.92 4.46
N PRO A 165 3.86 -15.57 3.16
CA PRO A 165 3.40 -16.41 2.05
C PRO A 165 3.98 -17.83 2.17
N GLU A 166 3.27 -18.83 1.65
CA GLU A 166 3.73 -20.23 1.75
C GLU A 166 4.96 -20.51 0.89
N THR A 167 5.05 -19.88 -0.29
CA THR A 167 6.09 -20.13 -1.30
C THR A 167 6.65 -18.85 -1.88
N TYR A 168 7.81 -18.95 -2.53
CA TYR A 168 8.37 -17.86 -3.33
C TYR A 168 7.43 -17.41 -4.46
N ASP A 169 6.75 -18.35 -5.12
CA ASP A 169 5.86 -18.02 -6.24
C ASP A 169 4.63 -17.26 -5.74
N SER A 170 4.05 -17.65 -4.59
CA SER A 170 2.96 -16.89 -3.97
C SER A 170 3.41 -15.50 -3.48
N ALA A 171 4.61 -15.39 -2.89
CA ALA A 171 5.17 -14.09 -2.53
C ALA A 171 5.36 -13.19 -3.76
N LYS A 172 5.84 -13.78 -4.86
CA LYS A 172 6.03 -13.06 -6.13
C LYS A 172 4.70 -12.58 -6.70
N GLU A 173 3.69 -13.44 -6.75
CA GLU A 173 2.35 -13.09 -7.23
C GLU A 173 1.78 -11.89 -6.44
N ILE A 174 1.78 -11.97 -5.11
CA ILE A 174 1.35 -10.88 -4.24
C ILE A 174 2.11 -9.59 -4.54
N MET A 175 3.44 -9.65 -4.58
CA MET A 175 4.26 -8.46 -4.79
C MET A 175 4.04 -7.84 -6.17
N THR A 176 3.83 -8.64 -7.23
CA THR A 176 3.70 -8.13 -8.61
C THR A 176 2.27 -7.80 -9.00
N GLU A 177 1.30 -8.62 -8.60
CA GLU A 177 -0.09 -8.49 -9.06
C GLU A 177 -0.93 -7.68 -8.06
N ASP A 178 -0.81 -7.97 -6.74
CA ASP A 178 -1.65 -7.31 -5.74
C ASP A 178 -1.04 -5.97 -5.29
N ILE A 179 0.29 -5.94 -5.05
CA ILE A 179 0.98 -4.72 -4.59
C ILE A 179 1.51 -3.87 -5.75
N GLY A 180 1.74 -4.47 -6.92
CA GLY A 180 2.24 -3.76 -8.10
C GLY A 180 3.73 -3.42 -8.03
N LEU A 181 4.53 -4.13 -7.23
CA LEU A 181 5.96 -3.92 -7.12
C LEU A 181 6.73 -4.99 -7.92
N PRO A 182 7.72 -4.60 -8.76
CA PRO A 182 8.54 -5.57 -9.46
C PRO A 182 9.30 -6.43 -8.45
N PHE A 183 9.32 -7.74 -8.68
CA PHE A 183 9.87 -8.70 -7.75
C PHE A 183 10.79 -9.71 -8.45
N LYS A 184 12.05 -9.77 -8.05
CA LYS A 184 13.02 -10.67 -8.65
C LYS A 184 14.19 -10.96 -7.70
N LYS A 185 14.54 -12.22 -7.54
CA LYS A 185 15.82 -12.61 -6.95
C LYS A 185 16.97 -12.22 -7.89
N THR A 186 18.05 -11.66 -7.33
CA THR A 186 19.30 -11.38 -8.02
C THR A 186 20.46 -12.04 -7.28
N ASP A 187 21.51 -12.40 -8.00
CA ASP A 187 22.71 -12.95 -7.37
C ASP A 187 23.32 -11.93 -6.40
N ALA A 188 23.87 -12.43 -5.31
CA ALA A 188 24.44 -11.62 -4.24
C ALA A 188 25.97 -11.55 -4.34
N GLU A 189 26.52 -11.25 -5.53
CA GLU A 189 27.97 -11.27 -5.79
C GLU A 189 28.78 -10.37 -4.85
N GLU A 190 28.15 -9.32 -4.30
CA GLU A 190 28.78 -8.38 -3.37
C GLU A 190 28.74 -8.84 -1.90
N TYR A 191 28.04 -9.93 -1.59
CA TYR A 191 27.81 -10.42 -0.22
C TYR A 191 28.21 -11.90 -0.11
N GLU A 192 29.37 -12.17 0.49
CA GLU A 192 30.00 -13.51 0.57
C GLU A 192 29.08 -14.58 1.22
N ASP A 193 28.23 -14.18 2.15
CA ASP A 193 27.36 -15.09 2.92
C ASP A 193 25.95 -15.25 2.33
N LEU A 194 25.63 -14.55 1.24
CA LEU A 194 24.29 -14.57 0.64
C LEU A 194 24.33 -15.22 -0.76
N LYS A 195 23.39 -16.13 -1.01
CA LYS A 195 23.20 -16.73 -2.34
C LYS A 195 22.44 -15.81 -3.29
N TYR A 196 21.55 -15.01 -2.76
CA TYR A 196 20.73 -14.06 -3.51
C TYR A 196 20.27 -12.92 -2.61
N ILE A 197 19.92 -11.81 -3.24
CA ILE A 197 19.29 -10.63 -2.65
C ILE A 197 18.05 -10.26 -3.47
N PHE A 198 17.27 -9.35 -2.93
CA PHE A 198 16.18 -8.70 -3.66
C PHE A 198 16.46 -7.21 -3.81
N PRO A 199 16.25 -6.63 -5.00
CA PRO A 199 16.18 -5.18 -5.14
C PRO A 199 15.10 -4.63 -4.19
N HIS A 200 15.39 -3.52 -3.53
CA HIS A 200 14.52 -2.99 -2.49
C HIS A 200 13.44 -2.07 -3.03
N PHE A 201 12.23 -2.36 -2.59
CA PHE A 201 11.10 -1.45 -2.65
C PHE A 201 10.74 -1.06 -1.21
N ALA A 202 11.15 0.13 -0.81
CA ALA A 202 10.93 0.62 0.55
C ALA A 202 9.52 1.21 0.70
N LEU A 203 8.48 0.43 0.37
CA LEU A 203 7.09 0.87 0.44
C LEU A 203 6.52 0.65 1.85
N ILE A 204 5.86 1.69 2.37
CA ILE A 204 4.92 1.60 3.50
C ILE A 204 3.58 2.08 2.99
N LEU A 205 2.51 1.38 3.35
CA LEU A 205 1.12 1.77 3.09
C LEU A 205 0.42 2.02 4.43
N LEU A 206 -0.29 3.13 4.53
CA LEU A 206 -1.22 3.43 5.61
C LEU A 206 -2.62 3.46 5.03
N ALA A 207 -3.51 2.60 5.53
CA ALA A 207 -4.92 2.60 5.19
C ALA A 207 -5.75 2.90 6.44
N ASN A 208 -6.90 3.56 6.27
CA ASN A 208 -7.85 3.79 7.34
C ASN A 208 -8.71 2.52 7.62
N GLU A 209 -9.59 2.59 8.62
CA GLU A 209 -10.49 1.48 8.99
C GLU A 209 -11.45 1.03 7.87
N ARG A 210 -11.63 1.84 6.82
CA ARG A 210 -12.44 1.48 5.63
C ARG A 210 -11.63 0.76 4.56
N GLY A 211 -10.36 0.41 4.84
CA GLY A 211 -9.47 -0.19 3.87
C GLY A 211 -8.98 0.76 2.79
N ILE A 212 -9.17 2.09 2.94
CA ILE A 212 -8.74 3.08 1.94
C ILE A 212 -7.35 3.61 2.29
N VAL A 213 -6.45 3.60 1.32
CA VAL A 213 -5.07 4.07 1.47
C VAL A 213 -5.04 5.58 1.68
N GLU A 214 -4.54 5.99 2.83
CA GLU A 214 -4.34 7.39 3.24
C GLU A 214 -2.98 7.91 2.81
N ARG A 215 -1.96 7.03 2.84
CA ARG A 215 -0.59 7.33 2.43
C ARG A 215 0.10 6.13 1.83
N ALA A 216 0.86 6.39 0.78
CA ALA A 216 1.90 5.51 0.30
C ALA A 216 3.25 6.22 0.45
N TYR A 217 4.23 5.54 1.07
CA TYR A 217 5.59 6.05 1.25
C TYR A 217 6.56 5.16 0.44
N PRO A 218 6.77 5.43 -0.86
CA PRO A 218 7.61 4.58 -1.72
C PRO A 218 9.11 4.64 -1.38
N LYS A 219 9.50 5.54 -0.48
CA LYS A 219 10.83 5.64 0.15
C LYS A 219 10.71 5.55 1.67
N GLY A 220 9.87 4.65 2.16
CA GLY A 220 9.53 4.52 3.57
C GLY A 220 10.73 4.42 4.49
N SER A 221 11.81 3.72 4.08
CA SER A 221 13.06 3.63 4.84
C SER A 221 13.76 4.98 5.08
N SER A 222 13.47 6.01 4.29
CA SER A 222 14.06 7.36 4.40
C SER A 222 13.11 8.40 5.01
N ILE A 223 11.83 8.04 5.24
CA ILE A 223 10.87 8.94 5.89
C ILE A 223 11.16 8.97 7.39
N ALA A 224 11.05 10.13 8.03
CA ALA A 224 11.18 10.22 9.48
C ALA A 224 10.09 9.37 10.17
N PRO A 225 10.42 8.54 11.17
CA PRO A 225 9.43 7.76 11.90
C PRO A 225 8.29 8.62 12.47
N SER A 226 8.60 9.82 12.96
CA SER A 226 7.60 10.76 13.47
C SER A 226 6.58 11.24 12.43
N THR A 227 6.94 11.23 11.14
CA THR A 227 5.98 11.56 10.06
C THR A 227 4.96 10.44 9.92
N VAL A 228 5.42 9.18 9.90
CA VAL A 228 4.51 8.02 9.79
C VAL A 228 3.61 7.94 11.02
N VAL A 229 4.18 8.11 12.22
CA VAL A 229 3.42 8.13 13.48
C VAL A 229 2.36 9.23 13.46
N GLY A 230 2.70 10.47 13.11
CA GLY A 230 1.74 11.58 13.10
C GLY A 230 0.61 11.40 12.09
N ASP A 231 0.89 10.78 10.92
CA ASP A 231 -0.17 10.44 9.96
C ASP A 231 -1.08 9.32 10.53
N VAL A 232 -0.51 8.31 11.21
CA VAL A 232 -1.29 7.25 11.89
C VAL A 232 -2.16 7.84 13.00
N GLU A 233 -1.60 8.65 13.90
CA GLU A 233 -2.34 9.31 14.99
C GLU A 233 -3.55 10.07 14.44
N THR A 234 -3.38 10.80 13.34
CA THR A 234 -4.48 11.52 12.69
C THR A 234 -5.54 10.57 12.18
N VAL A 235 -5.14 9.46 11.54
CA VAL A 235 -6.08 8.49 10.93
C VAL A 235 -6.89 7.73 11.97
N VAL A 236 -6.31 7.40 13.13
CA VAL A 236 -6.99 6.61 14.18
C VAL A 236 -7.82 7.47 15.14
N THR A 237 -7.68 8.81 15.10
CA THR A 237 -8.38 9.73 16.03
C THR A 237 -9.53 10.48 15.40
N GLU A 238 -9.69 10.47 14.07
CA GLU A 238 -10.79 11.15 13.33
C GLU A 238 -11.79 10.13 12.76
#